data_40e5beaf1004faa9445834174d2467b8
#
_entry.id   40e5beaf1004faa9445834174d2467b8
#
_cell.length_a   1.000
_cell.length_b   1.000
_cell.length_c   1.000
_cell.angle_alpha   90.00
_cell.angle_beta   90.00
_cell.angle_gamma   90.00
#
_symmetry.space_group_name_H-M   'P 1'
#
loop_
_entity.id
_entity.type
_entity.pdbx_description
1 polymer ?
#
loop_
_entity_poly.entity_id
_entity_poly.type
_entity_poly.pdbx_seq_one_letter_code
_entity_poly.pdbx_strand_id
1 'polypeptide(L)'
;MSQKDNTVTSHDRREFLKAGGAVTAAMLAPTLLGGETQKTLPGLPSNPVTPKAMPTRNLGKTGYKVGIFSLGGQAALEKPNNETVAVPIIERALDLGVNYIDTSSIYGGPERWSEQYVGKVMAHRRSQAFLATKTKERTRDDSMRMIEKSLQLLQTDHVDLWQLHDVGTLYDVNQIFAKGGAMEALLEMKEQKVVRHLGLTGHYRPDALMEGIRRYPFDTILMAMNAGDPHHFSFNDALLPLAVERQMGIIGMKIPGRGRLLSNWIPQPIEVQKKMWEGMVLAPTPGTLTMREALYYTLSRPVSTVIIGCDSIAQLEENVSLAREFTPLSDAQVAEIVARAEPVAKPGLFFRFYERP
;
A
#
# COMPACT_ATOMS: atom_id res chain seq x y z
N MET A 1 -15.42 -40.14 -17.46
CA MET A 1 -14.53 -39.62 -16.42
C MET A 1 -15.08 -38.25 -16.02
N SER A 2 -15.67 -38.19 -14.82
CA SER A 2 -16.49 -37.07 -14.35
C SER A 2 -15.58 -35.96 -13.80
N GLN A 3 -15.65 -34.73 -14.38
CA GLN A 3 -15.13 -33.52 -13.77
C GLN A 3 -16.01 -33.19 -12.56
N LYS A 4 -15.39 -33.15 -11.37
CA LYS A 4 -16.04 -32.60 -10.18
C LYS A 4 -15.89 -31.09 -10.20
N ASP A 5 -17.00 -30.39 -10.39
CA ASP A 5 -17.13 -28.94 -10.13
C ASP A 5 -16.93 -28.66 -8.63
N ASN A 6 -15.83 -28.00 -8.31
CA ASN A 6 -15.58 -27.45 -6.96
C ASN A 6 -16.15 -26.02 -6.88
N THR A 7 -17.45 -25.87 -6.90
CA THR A 7 -18.11 -24.61 -6.53
C THR A 7 -18.22 -24.55 -5.00
N VAL A 8 -17.32 -23.77 -4.36
CA VAL A 8 -17.46 -23.41 -2.94
C VAL A 8 -18.71 -22.54 -2.80
N THR A 9 -19.69 -23.01 -2.06
CA THR A 9 -20.99 -22.34 -1.89
C THR A 9 -20.86 -21.14 -0.92
N SER A 10 -21.80 -20.17 -1.01
CA SER A 10 -21.85 -19.02 -0.12
C SER A 10 -22.00 -19.38 1.37
N HIS A 11 -22.42 -20.60 1.64
CA HIS A 11 -22.58 -21.15 3.00
C HIS A 11 -21.23 -21.45 3.65
N ASP A 12 -20.30 -22.07 2.91
CA ASP A 12 -18.94 -22.40 3.41
C ASP A 12 -18.11 -21.13 3.73
N ARG A 13 -18.36 -20.03 3.00
CA ARG A 13 -17.70 -18.74 3.23
C ARG A 13 -18.15 -18.08 4.53
N ARG A 14 -19.43 -18.19 4.89
CA ARG A 14 -19.95 -17.71 6.18
C ARG A 14 -19.41 -18.51 7.37
N GLU A 15 -19.22 -19.80 7.23
CA GLU A 15 -18.64 -20.66 8.26
C GLU A 15 -17.15 -20.32 8.51
N PHE A 16 -16.38 -20.03 7.47
CA PHE A 16 -14.98 -19.62 7.61
C PHE A 16 -14.81 -18.32 8.42
N LEU A 17 -15.65 -17.32 8.18
CA LEU A 17 -15.63 -16.05 8.92
C LEU A 17 -16.11 -16.22 10.39
N LYS A 18 -16.89 -17.26 10.68
CA LYS A 18 -17.31 -17.60 12.05
C LYS A 18 -16.24 -18.38 12.83
N ALA A 19 -15.43 -19.20 12.16
CA ALA A 19 -14.44 -20.05 12.81
C ALA A 19 -13.18 -19.28 13.32
N GLY A 20 -12.88 -18.11 12.74
CA GLY A 20 -11.74 -17.28 13.18
C GLY A 20 -11.92 -16.55 14.51
N GLY A 21 -13.11 -16.61 15.12
CA GLY A 21 -13.46 -15.89 16.35
C GLY A 21 -13.58 -16.72 17.64
N ALA A 22 -13.26 -18.01 17.63
CA ALA A 22 -13.52 -18.89 18.77
C ALA A 22 -12.25 -19.45 19.41
N VAL A 23 -11.49 -18.63 20.11
CA VAL A 23 -10.63 -19.12 21.20
C VAL A 23 -10.90 -18.28 22.45
N THR A 24 -11.42 -18.96 23.47
CA THR A 24 -11.72 -18.58 24.88
C THR A 24 -13.04 -17.84 25.14
N ALA A 25 -14.04 -18.60 25.54
CA ALA A 25 -14.76 -18.45 26.82
C ALA A 25 -15.91 -19.47 26.91
N ALA A 26 -15.70 -20.56 27.61
CA ALA A 26 -16.78 -21.41 28.09
C ALA A 26 -17.31 -20.83 29.40
N MET A 27 -18.57 -20.35 29.37
CA MET A 27 -19.49 -20.41 30.52
C MET A 27 -20.92 -20.06 30.08
N LEU A 28 -21.78 -21.09 30.22
CA LEU A 28 -23.22 -21.14 30.48
C LEU A 28 -24.17 -20.05 29.95
N ALA A 29 -25.03 -20.52 29.04
CA ALA A 29 -26.14 -19.81 28.42
C ALA A 29 -27.33 -19.53 29.38
N PRO A 30 -28.22 -18.59 28.96
CA PRO A 30 -29.56 -19.03 28.57
C PRO A 30 -29.93 -18.61 27.15
N THR A 31 -30.62 -19.50 26.48
CA THR A 31 -31.26 -19.37 25.18
C THR A 31 -32.17 -18.13 25.14
N LEU A 32 -31.76 -17.17 24.28
CA LEU A 32 -32.68 -16.15 23.78
C LEU A 32 -32.49 -16.01 22.27
N LEU A 33 -33.56 -16.04 21.55
CA LEU A 33 -33.85 -15.85 20.13
C LEU A 33 -32.71 -15.15 19.33
N GLY A 34 -32.29 -15.81 18.25
CA GLY A 34 -31.17 -15.41 17.39
C GLY A 34 -31.34 -14.02 16.75
N GLY A 35 -30.74 -13.04 17.37
CA GLY A 35 -30.29 -11.85 16.70
C GLY A 35 -28.89 -12.14 16.13
N GLU A 36 -28.72 -12.10 14.81
CA GLU A 36 -27.37 -12.09 14.21
C GLU A 36 -26.64 -10.89 14.81
N THR A 37 -25.64 -11.14 15.64
CA THR A 37 -24.77 -10.07 16.15
C THR A 37 -24.05 -9.48 14.96
N GLN A 38 -24.46 -8.29 14.55
CA GLN A 38 -23.84 -7.57 13.45
C GLN A 38 -22.36 -7.36 13.79
N LYS A 39 -21.45 -7.90 12.98
CA LYS A 39 -20.01 -7.75 13.18
C LYS A 39 -19.67 -6.26 13.26
N THR A 40 -18.98 -5.86 14.31
CA THR A 40 -18.48 -4.49 14.49
C THR A 40 -16.95 -4.50 14.34
N LEU A 41 -16.41 -3.51 13.62
CA LEU A 41 -14.96 -3.32 13.59
C LEU A 41 -14.48 -2.80 14.94
N PRO A 42 -13.28 -3.20 15.41
CA PRO A 42 -12.66 -2.60 16.58
C PRO A 42 -12.41 -1.10 16.35
N GLY A 43 -12.03 -0.36 17.38
CA GLY A 43 -11.56 1.02 17.26
C GLY A 43 -10.41 1.14 16.25
N LEU A 44 -10.15 2.35 15.77
CA LEU A 44 -8.96 2.60 14.94
C LEU A 44 -7.69 2.25 15.72
N PRO A 45 -6.68 1.63 15.06
CA PRO A 45 -5.43 1.29 15.72
C PRO A 45 -4.72 2.54 16.24
N SER A 46 -3.91 2.39 17.27
CA SER A 46 -3.16 3.49 17.87
C SER A 46 -1.78 3.02 18.33
N ASN A 47 -0.76 3.68 17.82
CA ASN A 47 0.59 3.53 18.31
C ASN A 47 0.97 4.77 19.15
N PRO A 48 1.14 4.63 20.46
CA PRO A 48 1.38 5.76 21.36
C PRO A 48 2.74 6.44 21.14
N VAL A 49 3.64 5.81 20.42
CA VAL A 49 4.96 6.35 20.08
C VAL A 49 4.87 7.35 18.92
N THR A 50 3.94 7.17 17.97
CA THR A 50 3.85 7.95 16.73
C THR A 50 3.90 9.47 16.95
N PRO A 51 3.10 10.08 17.85
CA PRO A 51 3.08 11.53 18.01
C PRO A 51 4.40 12.12 18.55
N LYS A 52 5.24 11.28 19.17
CA LYS A 52 6.55 11.65 19.70
C LYS A 52 7.68 11.36 18.70
N ALA A 53 7.44 10.45 17.78
CA ALA A 53 8.44 9.98 16.83
C ALA A 53 8.55 10.85 15.59
N MET A 54 7.41 11.36 15.07
CA MET A 54 7.37 12.14 13.83
C MET A 54 6.08 12.97 13.74
N PRO A 55 6.02 14.00 12.87
CA PRO A 55 4.78 14.70 12.56
C PRO A 55 3.70 13.74 12.05
N THR A 56 2.45 14.05 12.38
CA THR A 56 1.28 13.28 11.90
C THR A 56 0.38 14.14 11.03
N ARG A 57 -0.33 13.52 10.09
CA ARG A 57 -1.32 14.15 9.23
C ARG A 57 -2.62 13.33 9.24
N ASN A 58 -3.72 13.95 8.84
CA ASN A 58 -4.97 13.20 8.64
C ASN A 58 -4.82 12.31 7.40
N LEU A 59 -5.23 11.05 7.49
CA LEU A 59 -5.37 10.19 6.32
C LEU A 59 -6.72 10.48 5.64
N GLY A 60 -6.81 11.62 4.99
CA GLY A 60 -8.05 12.13 4.41
C GLY A 60 -9.19 12.19 5.42
N LYS A 61 -10.35 11.67 5.02
CA LYS A 61 -11.59 11.61 5.83
C LYS A 61 -11.72 10.32 6.68
N THR A 62 -10.68 9.48 6.76
CA THR A 62 -10.76 8.20 7.47
C THR A 62 -10.89 8.32 8.99
N GLY A 63 -10.64 9.50 9.54
CA GLY A 63 -10.56 9.72 10.99
C GLY A 63 -9.22 9.27 11.61
N TYR A 64 -8.31 8.71 10.80
CA TYR A 64 -7.01 8.23 11.26
C TYR A 64 -5.92 9.30 11.14
N LYS A 65 -5.09 9.43 12.19
CA LYS A 65 -3.87 10.24 12.15
C LYS A 65 -2.66 9.35 11.87
N VAL A 66 -2.09 9.50 10.69
CA VAL A 66 -0.95 8.71 10.24
C VAL A 66 0.35 9.48 10.40
N GLY A 67 1.43 8.81 10.81
CA GLY A 67 2.79 9.36 10.75
C GLY A 67 3.15 9.69 9.29
N ILE A 68 3.94 10.74 9.07
CA ILE A 68 4.29 11.16 7.70
C ILE A 68 5.17 10.15 6.97
N PHE A 69 5.78 9.19 7.67
CA PHE A 69 6.48 8.03 7.13
C PHE A 69 5.79 6.72 7.56
N SER A 70 5.65 5.79 6.65
CA SER A 70 4.98 4.51 6.80
C SER A 70 5.79 3.39 6.13
N LEU A 71 5.63 2.14 6.59
CA LEU A 71 6.37 1.01 6.08
C LEU A 71 5.68 0.41 4.84
N GLY A 72 6.42 0.31 3.74
CA GLY A 72 6.00 -0.38 2.52
C GLY A 72 6.38 -1.86 2.52
N GLY A 73 5.51 -2.71 2.01
CA GLY A 73 5.66 -4.17 2.01
C GLY A 73 6.59 -4.76 0.95
N GLN A 74 7.36 -3.94 0.24
CA GLN A 74 8.39 -4.40 -0.70
C GLN A 74 9.78 -4.41 -0.04
N ALA A 75 10.86 -4.51 -0.84
CA ALA A 75 12.25 -4.63 -0.38
C ALA A 75 12.49 -5.91 0.44
N ALA A 76 12.94 -5.85 1.69
CA ALA A 76 13.18 -7.05 2.49
C ALA A 76 11.92 -7.91 2.70
N LEU A 77 10.74 -7.26 2.76
CA LEU A 77 9.48 -7.94 3.06
C LEU A 77 8.94 -8.78 1.88
N GLU A 78 9.33 -8.50 0.65
CA GLU A 78 8.90 -9.30 -0.51
C GLU A 78 9.89 -10.42 -0.88
N LYS A 79 11.04 -10.52 -0.21
CA LYS A 79 12.06 -11.54 -0.51
C LYS A 79 11.65 -12.91 0.06
N PRO A 80 11.81 -13.99 -0.73
CA PRO A 80 11.51 -15.33 -0.25
C PRO A 80 12.45 -15.74 0.88
N ASN A 81 11.92 -16.47 1.87
CA ASN A 81 12.68 -17.02 3.00
C ASN A 81 13.50 -15.98 3.79
N ASN A 82 13.03 -14.74 3.88
CA ASN A 82 13.74 -13.62 4.48
C ASN A 82 13.18 -13.19 5.85
N GLU A 83 12.53 -14.11 6.56
CA GLU A 83 11.85 -13.85 7.82
C GLU A 83 12.77 -13.22 8.88
N THR A 84 13.98 -13.73 9.02
CA THR A 84 14.98 -13.26 10.01
C THR A 84 15.40 -11.79 9.80
N VAL A 85 15.12 -11.22 8.63
CA VAL A 85 15.36 -9.80 8.33
C VAL A 85 14.03 -9.02 8.32
N ALA A 86 13.01 -9.56 7.65
CA ALA A 86 11.75 -8.88 7.42
C ALA A 86 10.95 -8.65 8.71
N VAL A 87 10.80 -9.68 9.56
CA VAL A 87 10.04 -9.56 10.82
C VAL A 87 10.66 -8.54 11.77
N PRO A 88 11.98 -8.56 12.04
CA PRO A 88 12.61 -7.51 12.85
C PRO A 88 12.45 -6.08 12.29
N ILE A 89 12.39 -5.89 10.97
CA ILE A 89 12.12 -4.58 10.36
C ILE A 89 10.71 -4.11 10.72
N ILE A 90 9.70 -4.99 10.63
CA ILE A 90 8.30 -4.64 10.95
C ILE A 90 8.16 -4.33 12.44
N GLU A 91 8.73 -5.16 13.31
CA GLU A 91 8.75 -4.93 14.76
C GLU A 91 9.38 -3.58 15.10
N ARG A 92 10.57 -3.32 14.55
CA ARG A 92 11.30 -2.09 14.78
C ARG A 92 10.55 -0.86 14.24
N ALA A 93 9.83 -0.98 13.12
CA ALA A 93 9.01 0.10 12.58
C ALA A 93 7.94 0.54 13.59
N LEU A 94 7.23 -0.42 14.20
CA LEU A 94 6.23 -0.13 15.23
C LEU A 94 6.85 0.49 16.48
N ASP A 95 8.03 0.01 16.91
CA ASP A 95 8.77 0.56 18.06
C ASP A 95 9.22 2.01 17.82
N LEU A 96 9.55 2.33 16.56
CA LEU A 96 9.91 3.68 16.13
C LEU A 96 8.70 4.59 15.86
N GLY A 97 7.48 4.11 16.13
CA GLY A 97 6.25 4.89 15.98
C GLY A 97 5.66 4.92 14.58
N VAL A 98 6.11 4.07 13.66
CA VAL A 98 5.39 3.83 12.41
C VAL A 98 4.03 3.22 12.76
N ASN A 99 2.95 3.79 12.24
CA ASN A 99 1.59 3.38 12.56
C ASN A 99 0.74 3.02 11.33
N TYR A 100 1.36 2.88 10.16
CA TYR A 100 0.73 2.41 8.93
C TYR A 100 1.67 1.42 8.25
N ILE A 101 1.14 0.24 7.92
CA ILE A 101 1.86 -0.81 7.20
C ILE A 101 1.09 -1.13 5.93
N ASP A 102 1.78 -1.04 4.80
CA ASP A 102 1.26 -1.35 3.48
C ASP A 102 1.81 -2.67 2.95
N THR A 103 0.94 -3.55 2.52
CA THR A 103 1.32 -4.78 1.81
C THR A 103 0.41 -5.03 0.60
N SER A 104 0.52 -6.19 -0.03
CA SER A 104 -0.29 -6.57 -1.20
C SER A 104 -0.27 -8.07 -1.42
N SER A 105 -1.37 -8.59 -1.97
CA SER A 105 -1.52 -9.99 -2.37
C SER A 105 -0.52 -10.49 -3.42
N ILE A 106 0.26 -9.61 -4.04
CA ILE A 106 1.26 -9.98 -5.05
C ILE A 106 2.71 -9.79 -4.59
N TYR A 107 2.94 -9.23 -3.39
CA TYR A 107 4.29 -8.97 -2.92
C TYR A 107 4.95 -10.25 -2.39
N GLY A 108 6.04 -10.65 -3.04
CA GLY A 108 6.74 -11.90 -2.75
C GLY A 108 6.20 -13.10 -3.54
N GLY A 109 5.57 -12.84 -4.68
CA GLY A 109 5.13 -13.88 -5.61
C GLY A 109 3.91 -14.68 -5.12
N PRO A 110 3.73 -15.92 -5.61
CA PRO A 110 2.57 -16.77 -5.26
C PRO A 110 2.43 -17.05 -3.76
N GLU A 111 3.54 -17.14 -3.04
CA GLU A 111 3.59 -17.37 -1.59
C GLU A 111 3.21 -16.14 -0.79
N ARG A 112 3.24 -14.93 -1.41
CA ARG A 112 2.88 -13.66 -0.75
C ARG A 112 3.71 -13.41 0.50
N TRP A 113 5.04 -13.52 0.39
CA TRP A 113 5.95 -13.43 1.53
C TRP A 113 5.71 -12.20 2.39
N SER A 114 5.41 -11.05 1.77
CA SER A 114 5.14 -9.81 2.51
C SER A 114 3.94 -9.94 3.46
N GLU A 115 2.82 -10.53 3.01
CA GLU A 115 1.65 -10.74 3.88
C GLU A 115 1.94 -11.74 5.00
N GLN A 116 2.75 -12.79 4.74
CA GLN A 116 3.14 -13.75 5.76
C GLN A 116 3.99 -13.09 6.87
N TYR A 117 5.01 -12.30 6.50
CA TYR A 117 5.86 -11.63 7.50
C TYR A 117 5.10 -10.57 8.28
N VAL A 118 4.27 -9.77 7.60
CA VAL A 118 3.39 -8.81 8.27
C VAL A 118 2.44 -9.52 9.23
N GLY A 119 1.84 -10.65 8.82
CA GLY A 119 0.93 -11.44 9.64
C GLY A 119 1.56 -11.93 10.95
N LYS A 120 2.82 -12.37 10.92
CA LYS A 120 3.54 -12.79 12.13
C LYS A 120 3.60 -11.69 13.20
N VAL A 121 3.75 -10.44 12.79
CA VAL A 121 3.75 -9.29 13.70
C VAL A 121 2.33 -8.86 14.05
N MET A 122 1.40 -8.88 13.10
CA MET A 122 0.01 -8.51 13.34
C MET A 122 -0.71 -9.47 14.28
N ALA A 123 -0.29 -10.72 14.38
CA ALA A 123 -0.83 -11.69 15.33
C ALA A 123 -0.81 -11.18 16.79
N HIS A 124 0.13 -10.30 17.14
CA HIS A 124 0.29 -9.78 18.50
C HIS A 124 0.37 -8.25 18.61
N ARG A 125 0.50 -7.53 17.47
CA ARG A 125 0.61 -6.04 17.46
C ARG A 125 -0.44 -5.36 16.56
N ARG A 126 -1.53 -6.06 16.19
CA ARG A 126 -2.57 -5.57 15.26
C ARG A 126 -3.13 -4.18 15.62
N SER A 127 -3.31 -3.92 16.91
CA SER A 127 -3.86 -2.65 17.39
C SER A 127 -2.93 -1.45 17.26
N GLN A 128 -1.67 -1.64 16.85
CA GLN A 128 -0.69 -0.57 16.73
C GLN A 128 -0.54 0.00 15.32
N ALA A 129 -1.07 -0.69 14.29
CA ALA A 129 -0.91 -0.27 12.91
C ALA A 129 -2.21 -0.26 12.12
N PHE A 130 -2.42 0.79 11.35
CA PHE A 130 -3.39 0.84 10.26
C PHE A 130 -2.87 -0.07 9.14
N LEU A 131 -3.54 -1.19 8.94
CA LEU A 131 -3.10 -2.25 8.04
C LEU A 131 -3.79 -2.14 6.70
N ALA A 132 -2.99 -2.04 5.64
CA ALA A 132 -3.46 -1.95 4.26
C ALA A 132 -2.96 -3.13 3.41
N THR A 133 -3.88 -3.72 2.64
CA THR A 133 -3.53 -4.67 1.57
C THR A 133 -4.27 -4.34 0.27
N LYS A 134 -4.04 -5.12 -0.79
CA LYS A 134 -4.52 -4.80 -2.14
C LYS A 134 -4.96 -6.04 -2.90
N THR A 135 -5.89 -5.86 -3.85
CA THR A 135 -6.19 -6.85 -4.89
C THR A 135 -5.77 -6.34 -6.27
N LYS A 136 -5.08 -7.17 -7.05
CA LYS A 136 -4.80 -6.88 -8.47
C LYS A 136 -5.90 -7.43 -9.39
N GLU A 137 -6.80 -8.22 -8.86
CA GLU A 137 -7.88 -8.83 -9.61
C GLU A 137 -8.91 -7.78 -10.05
N ARG A 138 -9.56 -8.04 -11.18
CA ARG A 138 -10.59 -7.15 -11.76
C ARG A 138 -11.99 -7.72 -11.66
N THR A 139 -12.14 -9.00 -11.31
CA THR A 139 -13.44 -9.64 -11.07
C THR A 139 -13.77 -9.68 -9.58
N ARG A 140 -15.08 -9.74 -9.27
CA ARG A 140 -15.57 -9.88 -7.90
C ARG A 140 -15.04 -11.16 -7.24
N ASP A 141 -15.24 -12.31 -7.90
CA ASP A 141 -14.92 -13.61 -7.27
C ASP A 141 -13.43 -13.82 -7.08
N ASP A 142 -12.59 -13.35 -8.00
CA ASP A 142 -11.14 -13.39 -7.81
C ASP A 142 -10.70 -12.46 -6.68
N SER A 143 -11.26 -11.26 -6.60
CA SER A 143 -10.97 -10.33 -5.50
C SER A 143 -11.40 -10.88 -4.14
N MET A 144 -12.54 -11.58 -4.08
CA MET A 144 -12.99 -12.26 -2.84
C MET A 144 -11.99 -13.33 -2.41
N ARG A 145 -11.53 -14.19 -3.33
CA ARG A 145 -10.47 -15.18 -3.03
C ARG A 145 -9.17 -14.51 -2.56
N MET A 146 -8.83 -13.35 -3.13
CA MET A 146 -7.64 -12.62 -2.73
C MET A 146 -7.72 -12.11 -1.30
N ILE A 147 -8.83 -11.46 -0.90
CA ILE A 147 -8.96 -10.93 0.46
C ILE A 147 -9.06 -12.05 1.51
N GLU A 148 -9.79 -13.13 1.23
CA GLU A 148 -9.87 -14.29 2.10
C GLU A 148 -8.48 -14.85 2.42
N LYS A 149 -7.64 -15.04 1.39
CA LYS A 149 -6.27 -15.50 1.55
C LYS A 149 -5.39 -14.46 2.27
N SER A 150 -5.57 -13.17 1.98
CA SER A 150 -4.85 -12.10 2.66
C SER A 150 -5.12 -12.09 4.16
N LEU A 151 -6.37 -12.23 4.60
CA LEU A 151 -6.73 -12.29 6.02
C LEU A 151 -6.06 -13.47 6.74
N GLN A 152 -6.01 -14.65 6.08
CA GLN A 152 -5.31 -15.82 6.61
C GLN A 152 -3.83 -15.55 6.83
N LEU A 153 -3.15 -15.01 5.79
CA LEU A 153 -1.71 -14.76 5.84
C LEU A 153 -1.37 -13.61 6.80
N LEU A 154 -2.21 -12.58 6.87
CA LEU A 154 -2.08 -11.44 7.78
C LEU A 154 -2.49 -11.78 9.22
N GLN A 155 -3.02 -12.98 9.47
CA GLN A 155 -3.46 -13.46 10.79
C GLN A 155 -4.41 -12.46 11.49
N THR A 156 -5.39 -11.95 10.75
CA THR A 156 -6.36 -10.97 11.22
C THR A 156 -7.73 -11.23 10.59
N ASP A 157 -8.80 -10.83 11.25
CA ASP A 157 -10.16 -10.94 10.76
C ASP A 157 -10.65 -9.70 9.99
N HIS A 158 -9.81 -8.63 9.92
CA HIS A 158 -10.12 -7.40 9.23
C HIS A 158 -8.85 -6.65 8.80
N VAL A 159 -9.00 -5.81 7.77
CA VAL A 159 -8.00 -4.80 7.39
C VAL A 159 -8.59 -3.40 7.47
N ASP A 160 -7.75 -2.40 7.74
CA ASP A 160 -8.21 -1.02 7.81
C ASP A 160 -8.41 -0.44 6.41
N LEU A 161 -7.63 -0.90 5.42
CA LEU A 161 -7.74 -0.41 4.04
C LEU A 161 -7.54 -1.55 3.05
N TRP A 162 -8.48 -1.69 2.11
CA TRP A 162 -8.34 -2.58 0.96
C TRP A 162 -8.37 -1.79 -0.33
N GLN A 163 -7.36 -1.99 -1.18
CA GLN A 163 -7.11 -1.13 -2.33
C GLN A 163 -7.16 -1.90 -3.65
N LEU A 164 -7.76 -1.28 -4.68
CA LEU A 164 -7.60 -1.71 -6.07
C LEU A 164 -6.15 -1.46 -6.49
N HIS A 165 -5.41 -2.53 -6.81
CA HIS A 165 -3.99 -2.44 -7.08
C HIS A 165 -3.70 -2.12 -8.54
N ASP A 166 -2.81 -1.13 -8.75
CA ASP A 166 -2.18 -0.85 -10.03
C ASP A 166 -3.19 -0.62 -11.16
N VAL A 167 -4.17 0.25 -10.90
CA VAL A 167 -5.13 0.72 -11.90
C VAL A 167 -4.38 1.61 -12.89
N GLY A 168 -4.18 1.12 -14.11
CA GLY A 168 -3.28 1.74 -15.07
C GLY A 168 -3.93 2.23 -16.35
N THR A 169 -5.11 1.73 -16.69
CA THR A 169 -5.81 2.03 -17.95
C THR A 169 -7.30 2.25 -17.72
N LEU A 170 -7.97 2.92 -18.68
CA LEU A 170 -9.43 3.03 -18.68
C LEU A 170 -10.10 1.65 -18.84
N TYR A 171 -9.42 0.71 -19.48
CA TYR A 171 -9.88 -0.67 -19.57
C TYR A 171 -9.95 -1.33 -18.18
N ASP A 172 -8.91 -1.19 -17.36
CA ASP A 172 -8.94 -1.64 -15.95
C ASP A 172 -10.15 -1.07 -15.20
N VAL A 173 -10.35 0.26 -15.34
CA VAL A 173 -11.47 0.95 -14.67
C VAL A 173 -12.80 0.37 -15.12
N ASN A 174 -12.99 0.16 -16.42
CA ASN A 174 -14.22 -0.39 -16.96
C ASN A 174 -14.49 -1.81 -16.44
N GLN A 175 -13.47 -2.67 -16.34
CA GLN A 175 -13.62 -4.01 -15.76
C GLN A 175 -13.94 -3.98 -14.27
N ILE A 176 -13.26 -3.12 -13.51
CA ILE A 176 -13.47 -2.96 -12.06
C ILE A 176 -14.93 -2.60 -11.74
N PHE A 177 -15.52 -1.70 -12.53
CA PHE A 177 -16.88 -1.18 -12.31
C PHE A 177 -17.96 -1.90 -13.13
N ALA A 178 -17.63 -2.93 -13.90
CA ALA A 178 -18.60 -3.76 -14.59
C ALA A 178 -19.39 -4.63 -13.60
N LYS A 179 -20.52 -5.19 -14.06
CA LYS A 179 -21.24 -6.23 -13.31
C LYS A 179 -20.31 -7.43 -13.09
N GLY A 180 -20.20 -7.88 -11.84
CA GLY A 180 -19.25 -8.90 -11.43
C GLY A 180 -17.79 -8.40 -11.36
N GLY A 181 -17.57 -7.09 -11.39
CA GLY A 181 -16.27 -6.46 -11.26
C GLY A 181 -15.78 -6.38 -9.81
N ALA A 182 -14.49 -6.08 -9.65
CA ALA A 182 -13.83 -6.05 -8.34
C ALA A 182 -14.49 -5.08 -7.35
N MET A 183 -15.12 -4.01 -7.84
CA MET A 183 -15.78 -3.02 -6.96
C MET A 183 -16.91 -3.64 -6.14
N GLU A 184 -17.64 -4.62 -6.69
CA GLU A 184 -18.67 -5.34 -5.93
C GLU A 184 -18.07 -6.07 -4.72
N ALA A 185 -16.91 -6.72 -4.86
CA ALA A 185 -16.21 -7.36 -3.75
C ALA A 185 -15.77 -6.35 -2.68
N LEU A 186 -15.24 -5.19 -3.09
CA LEU A 186 -14.82 -4.15 -2.16
C LEU A 186 -16.00 -3.64 -1.31
N LEU A 187 -17.13 -3.39 -1.95
CA LEU A 187 -18.35 -2.93 -1.27
C LEU A 187 -18.90 -3.99 -0.32
N GLU A 188 -18.97 -5.25 -0.75
CA GLU A 188 -19.42 -6.37 0.07
C GLU A 188 -18.55 -6.53 1.32
N MET A 189 -17.24 -6.49 1.19
CA MET A 189 -16.32 -6.63 2.34
C MET A 189 -16.40 -5.43 3.30
N LYS A 190 -16.66 -4.24 2.79
CA LYS A 190 -16.91 -3.05 3.61
C LYS A 190 -18.24 -3.17 4.39
N GLU A 191 -19.30 -3.65 3.74
CA GLU A 191 -20.62 -3.89 4.37
C GLU A 191 -20.51 -4.96 5.47
N GLN A 192 -19.80 -6.06 5.20
CA GLN A 192 -19.55 -7.15 6.15
C GLN A 192 -18.59 -6.78 7.29
N LYS A 193 -18.07 -5.55 7.34
CA LYS A 193 -17.09 -5.10 8.36
C LYS A 193 -15.82 -5.96 8.40
N VAL A 194 -15.37 -6.43 7.24
CA VAL A 194 -14.08 -7.07 7.03
C VAL A 194 -13.04 -6.04 6.59
N VAL A 195 -13.51 -5.00 5.89
CA VAL A 195 -12.69 -3.88 5.42
C VAL A 195 -13.30 -2.58 5.95
N ARG A 196 -12.47 -1.70 6.49
CA ARG A 196 -12.93 -0.40 7.01
C ARG A 196 -13.03 0.66 5.92
N HIS A 197 -11.97 0.81 5.13
CA HIS A 197 -11.83 1.84 4.10
C HIS A 197 -11.46 1.21 2.75
N LEU A 198 -11.85 1.91 1.68
CA LEU A 198 -11.56 1.52 0.32
C LEU A 198 -10.64 2.53 -0.35
N GLY A 199 -9.65 2.02 -1.13
CA GLY A 199 -8.71 2.85 -1.85
C GLY A 199 -8.42 2.35 -3.26
N LEU A 200 -7.72 3.17 -4.02
CA LEU A 200 -7.16 2.74 -5.30
C LEU A 200 -5.70 3.12 -5.41
N THR A 201 -4.96 2.39 -6.24
CA THR A 201 -3.54 2.64 -6.44
C THR A 201 -3.17 2.63 -7.91
N GLY A 202 -2.17 3.40 -8.27
CA GLY A 202 -1.64 3.36 -9.63
C GLY A 202 -0.25 3.97 -9.76
N HIS A 203 0.41 3.56 -10.85
CA HIS A 203 1.79 3.94 -11.13
C HIS A 203 1.94 4.63 -12.48
N TYR A 204 1.04 4.34 -13.42
CA TYR A 204 1.28 4.54 -14.85
C TYR A 204 0.76 5.88 -15.35
N ARG A 205 -0.55 6.08 -15.35
CA ARG A 205 -1.20 7.27 -15.92
C ARG A 205 -2.22 7.88 -14.96
N PRO A 206 -2.32 9.22 -14.91
CA PRO A 206 -3.28 9.88 -14.03
C PRO A 206 -4.73 9.71 -14.46
N ASP A 207 -5.02 9.64 -15.77
CA ASP A 207 -6.37 9.60 -16.35
C ASP A 207 -7.21 8.42 -15.84
N ALA A 208 -6.63 7.23 -15.78
CA ALA A 208 -7.31 6.05 -15.23
C ALA A 208 -7.69 6.21 -13.76
N LEU A 209 -6.77 6.73 -12.95
CA LEU A 209 -7.03 6.98 -11.53
C LEU A 209 -8.09 8.08 -11.33
N MET A 210 -8.01 9.16 -12.12
CA MET A 210 -9.00 10.23 -12.09
C MET A 210 -10.41 9.72 -12.45
N GLU A 211 -10.51 8.83 -13.45
CA GLU A 211 -11.78 8.20 -13.80
C GLU A 211 -12.30 7.30 -12.68
N GLY A 212 -11.44 6.51 -12.03
CA GLY A 212 -11.81 5.72 -10.86
C GLY A 212 -12.37 6.58 -9.73
N ILE A 213 -11.71 7.71 -9.43
CA ILE A 213 -12.17 8.70 -8.41
C ILE A 213 -13.52 9.32 -8.77
N ARG A 214 -13.81 9.53 -10.06
CA ARG A 214 -15.12 10.07 -10.49
C ARG A 214 -16.24 9.04 -10.30
N ARG A 215 -15.96 7.76 -10.49
CA ARG A 215 -16.97 6.69 -10.37
C ARG A 215 -17.30 6.29 -8.94
N TYR A 216 -16.35 6.46 -8.00
CA TYR A 216 -16.56 6.11 -6.60
C TYR A 216 -15.76 7.02 -5.68
N PRO A 217 -16.32 7.45 -4.53
CA PRO A 217 -15.64 8.31 -3.56
C PRO A 217 -14.71 7.49 -2.65
N PHE A 218 -13.60 6.99 -3.19
CA PHE A 218 -12.60 6.26 -2.41
C PHE A 218 -12.08 7.07 -1.22
N ASP A 219 -11.79 6.38 -0.12
CA ASP A 219 -11.25 7.00 1.10
C ASP A 219 -9.78 7.43 0.90
N THR A 220 -9.00 6.65 0.12
CA THR A 220 -7.58 6.90 -0.10
C THR A 220 -7.15 6.71 -1.55
N ILE A 221 -6.03 7.36 -1.91
CA ILE A 221 -5.30 7.09 -3.14
C ILE A 221 -3.82 6.87 -2.81
N LEU A 222 -3.25 5.77 -3.32
CA LEU A 222 -1.83 5.47 -3.26
C LEU A 222 -1.24 5.65 -4.66
N MET A 223 -0.41 6.69 -4.83
CA MET A 223 0.12 7.08 -6.13
C MET A 223 1.63 7.18 -6.14
N ALA A 224 2.24 6.81 -7.26
CA ALA A 224 3.68 6.96 -7.46
C ALA A 224 4.03 8.43 -7.62
N MET A 225 4.82 8.94 -6.67
CA MET A 225 5.16 10.36 -6.58
C MET A 225 6.61 10.52 -6.12
N ASN A 226 7.46 11.09 -6.96
CA ASN A 226 8.84 11.42 -6.63
C ASN A 226 9.32 12.62 -7.45
N ALA A 227 10.55 13.06 -7.25
CA ALA A 227 11.07 14.25 -7.92
C ALA A 227 11.21 14.13 -9.46
N GLY A 228 11.15 12.92 -10.02
CA GLY A 228 11.06 12.70 -11.46
C GLY A 228 9.66 12.90 -12.04
N ASP A 229 8.62 12.91 -11.18
CA ASP A 229 7.21 12.96 -11.59
C ASP A 229 6.89 14.08 -12.61
N PRO A 230 7.36 15.34 -12.43
CA PRO A 230 7.05 16.42 -13.35
C PRO A 230 7.53 16.21 -14.79
N HIS A 231 8.46 15.30 -15.02
CA HIS A 231 9.08 15.10 -16.34
C HIS A 231 8.34 14.09 -17.23
N HIS A 232 7.35 13.33 -16.69
CA HIS A 232 6.65 12.32 -17.48
C HIS A 232 5.33 11.88 -16.85
N PHE A 233 4.20 12.14 -17.53
CA PHE A 233 2.84 11.81 -17.07
C PHE A 233 2.61 12.18 -15.59
N SER A 234 2.86 13.45 -15.27
CA SER A 234 2.85 13.97 -13.91
C SER A 234 1.52 13.69 -13.19
N PHE A 235 1.62 13.14 -11.99
CA PHE A 235 0.48 13.01 -11.09
C PHE A 235 0.23 14.32 -10.31
N ASN A 236 1.23 15.23 -10.27
CA ASN A 236 1.08 16.51 -9.60
C ASN A 236 0.12 17.47 -10.32
N ASP A 237 -0.04 17.36 -11.65
CA ASP A 237 -0.72 18.38 -12.44
C ASP A 237 -2.25 18.33 -12.32
N ALA A 238 -2.83 17.14 -12.36
CA ALA A 238 -4.28 16.97 -12.34
C ALA A 238 -4.79 15.99 -11.27
N LEU A 239 -4.11 14.87 -11.08
CA LEU A 239 -4.55 13.83 -10.15
C LEU A 239 -4.42 14.28 -8.69
N LEU A 240 -3.29 14.89 -8.31
CA LEU A 240 -3.06 15.37 -6.95
C LEU A 240 -4.07 16.46 -6.56
N PRO A 241 -4.30 17.53 -7.37
CA PRO A 241 -5.35 18.50 -7.08
C PRO A 241 -6.74 17.88 -6.92
N LEU A 242 -7.13 16.92 -7.78
CA LEU A 242 -8.40 16.22 -7.66
C LEU A 242 -8.50 15.43 -6.34
N ALA A 243 -7.43 14.72 -5.95
CA ALA A 243 -7.40 13.97 -4.70
C ALA A 243 -7.52 14.90 -3.47
N VAL A 244 -6.89 16.06 -3.52
CA VAL A 244 -7.02 17.12 -2.47
C VAL A 244 -8.45 17.66 -2.42
N GLU A 245 -9.04 18.02 -3.55
CA GLU A 245 -10.42 18.49 -3.64
C GLU A 245 -11.40 17.47 -3.02
N ARG A 246 -11.20 16.20 -3.29
CA ARG A 246 -12.00 15.08 -2.75
C ARG A 246 -11.69 14.76 -1.30
N GLN A 247 -10.70 15.42 -0.69
CA GLN A 247 -10.23 15.20 0.68
C GLN A 247 -9.84 13.73 0.94
N MET A 248 -9.22 13.11 -0.04
CA MET A 248 -8.73 11.72 0.07
C MET A 248 -7.50 11.63 0.96
N GLY A 249 -7.28 10.48 1.59
CA GLY A 249 -5.99 10.13 2.17
C GLY A 249 -4.98 9.89 1.04
N ILE A 250 -4.01 10.80 0.89
CA ILE A 250 -3.05 10.75 -0.20
C ILE A 250 -1.78 10.09 0.30
N ILE A 251 -1.41 8.95 -0.29
CA ILE A 251 -0.26 8.15 0.10
C ILE A 251 0.74 8.16 -1.05
N GLY A 252 1.94 8.71 -0.80
CA GLY A 252 3.02 8.71 -1.79
C GLY A 252 3.80 7.40 -1.77
N MET A 253 4.11 6.84 -2.94
CA MET A 253 5.00 5.68 -3.08
C MET A 253 6.09 5.91 -4.13
N LYS A 254 7.07 4.99 -4.19
CA LYS A 254 8.19 5.05 -5.14
C LYS A 254 9.11 6.26 -4.96
N ILE A 255 9.23 6.74 -3.73
CA ILE A 255 9.98 7.95 -3.37
C ILE A 255 11.42 7.93 -3.89
N PRO A 256 12.26 6.90 -3.60
CA PRO A 256 13.59 6.82 -4.16
C PRO A 256 13.65 6.13 -5.54
N GLY A 257 12.50 5.80 -6.19
CA GLY A 257 12.49 5.07 -7.45
C GLY A 257 13.21 3.71 -7.40
N ARG A 258 13.09 2.94 -6.32
CA ARG A 258 13.91 1.77 -6.00
C ARG A 258 15.43 2.10 -5.95
N GLY A 259 15.77 3.26 -5.42
CA GLY A 259 17.15 3.75 -5.31
C GLY A 259 17.64 4.54 -6.52
N ARG A 260 17.01 4.41 -7.70
CA ARG A 260 17.50 4.98 -8.96
C ARG A 260 17.59 6.50 -9.00
N LEU A 261 16.90 7.18 -8.09
CA LEU A 261 17.03 8.63 -7.91
C LEU A 261 18.16 9.03 -6.96
N LEU A 262 18.73 8.06 -6.20
CA LEU A 262 19.70 8.35 -5.15
C LEU A 262 21.13 8.34 -5.66
N SER A 263 21.92 9.33 -5.26
CA SER A 263 23.32 9.49 -5.63
C SER A 263 24.23 8.40 -5.05
N ASN A 264 23.84 7.77 -3.97
CA ASN A 264 24.57 6.66 -3.35
C ASN A 264 24.08 5.26 -3.82
N TRP A 265 23.10 5.20 -4.74
CA TRP A 265 22.65 3.93 -5.30
C TRP A 265 23.68 3.38 -6.28
N ILE A 266 24.00 2.09 -6.16
CA ILE A 266 24.94 1.40 -7.05
C ILE A 266 24.15 0.66 -8.13
N PRO A 267 24.23 1.08 -9.41
CA PRO A 267 23.58 0.40 -10.51
C PRO A 267 24.11 -1.03 -10.68
N GLN A 268 23.20 -1.98 -10.93
CA GLN A 268 23.63 -3.29 -11.44
C GLN A 268 24.25 -3.14 -12.83
N PRO A 269 25.20 -4.00 -13.21
CA PRO A 269 25.73 -4.01 -14.57
C PRO A 269 24.62 -4.07 -15.62
N ILE A 270 24.78 -3.36 -16.74
CA ILE A 270 23.75 -3.26 -17.79
C ILE A 270 23.28 -4.64 -18.28
N GLU A 271 24.22 -5.58 -18.43
CA GLU A 271 23.89 -6.95 -18.88
C GLU A 271 23.06 -7.73 -17.84
N VAL A 272 23.18 -7.39 -16.56
CA VAL A 272 22.33 -7.93 -15.51
C VAL A 272 20.93 -7.29 -15.59
N GLN A 273 20.89 -5.96 -15.74
CA GLN A 273 19.62 -5.24 -15.87
C GLN A 273 18.80 -5.74 -17.07
N LYS A 274 19.41 -5.95 -18.23
CA LYS A 274 18.72 -6.48 -19.43
C LYS A 274 18.09 -7.86 -19.22
N LYS A 275 18.65 -8.67 -18.31
CA LYS A 275 18.14 -10.02 -18.00
C LYS A 275 17.03 -10.02 -16.95
N MET A 276 16.80 -8.94 -16.23
CA MET A 276 15.81 -8.92 -15.14
C MET A 276 14.37 -9.04 -15.65
N TRP A 277 14.05 -8.32 -16.72
CA TRP A 277 12.79 -8.46 -17.48
C TRP A 277 12.89 -7.73 -18.84
N GLU A 278 12.13 -8.19 -19.81
CA GLU A 278 12.03 -7.58 -21.14
C GLU A 278 11.40 -6.17 -21.04
N GLY A 279 11.94 -5.21 -21.79
CA GLY A 279 11.45 -3.81 -21.81
C GLY A 279 11.82 -2.97 -20.58
N MET A 280 12.68 -3.49 -19.70
CA MET A 280 13.12 -2.74 -18.51
C MET A 280 13.82 -1.43 -18.90
N VAL A 281 13.45 -0.33 -18.23
CA VAL A 281 14.19 0.93 -18.32
C VAL A 281 15.54 0.76 -17.63
N LEU A 282 16.62 0.92 -18.41
CA LEU A 282 18.00 0.80 -17.91
C LEU A 282 18.37 2.03 -17.06
N ALA A 283 19.13 1.80 -16.02
CA ALA A 283 19.70 2.81 -15.14
C ALA A 283 21.22 2.66 -15.09
N PRO A 284 21.97 3.26 -16.04
CA PRO A 284 23.41 3.04 -16.16
C PRO A 284 24.23 3.79 -15.11
N THR A 285 23.69 4.84 -14.52
CA THR A 285 24.36 5.72 -13.56
C THR A 285 23.58 5.80 -12.26
N PRO A 286 24.26 6.15 -11.14
CA PRO A 286 23.58 6.58 -9.93
C PRO A 286 22.60 7.73 -10.18
N GLY A 287 21.68 7.93 -9.26
CA GLY A 287 20.81 9.11 -9.24
C GLY A 287 21.55 10.39 -8.82
N THR A 288 20.80 11.43 -8.60
CA THR A 288 21.34 12.79 -8.33
C THR A 288 20.92 13.34 -6.97
N LEU A 289 20.05 12.64 -6.25
CA LEU A 289 19.44 13.11 -5.02
C LEU A 289 19.95 12.33 -3.80
N THR A 290 19.96 12.96 -2.65
CA THR A 290 20.04 12.27 -1.36
C THR A 290 18.69 11.70 -0.97
N MET A 291 18.64 10.75 -0.01
CA MET A 291 17.38 10.23 0.52
C MET A 291 16.55 11.34 1.19
N ARG A 292 17.20 12.29 1.88
CA ARG A 292 16.55 13.49 2.46
C ARG A 292 15.82 14.30 1.39
N GLU A 293 16.50 14.63 0.30
CA GLU A 293 15.90 15.41 -0.80
C GLU A 293 14.73 14.69 -1.45
N ALA A 294 14.86 13.41 -1.75
CA ALA A 294 13.80 12.60 -2.32
C ALA A 294 12.56 12.52 -1.41
N LEU A 295 12.78 12.30 -0.10
CA LEU A 295 11.73 12.23 0.90
C LEU A 295 11.06 13.59 1.11
N TYR A 296 11.84 14.66 1.31
CA TYR A 296 11.33 15.99 1.58
C TYR A 296 10.59 16.59 0.40
N TYR A 297 11.02 16.30 -0.83
CA TYR A 297 10.26 16.65 -2.03
C TYR A 297 8.82 16.16 -1.94
N THR A 298 8.63 14.85 -1.67
CA THR A 298 7.29 14.28 -1.62
C THR A 298 6.50 14.73 -0.39
N LEU A 299 7.13 14.82 0.77
CA LEU A 299 6.49 15.30 2.00
C LEU A 299 6.08 16.78 1.95
N SER A 300 6.72 17.59 1.09
CA SER A 300 6.34 18.98 0.81
C SER A 300 5.11 19.11 -0.10
N ARG A 301 4.60 17.99 -0.65
CA ARG A 301 3.30 17.94 -1.33
C ARG A 301 2.20 17.68 -0.31
N PRO A 302 0.93 17.89 -0.67
CA PRO A 302 -0.22 17.66 0.22
C PRO A 302 -0.51 16.16 0.40
N VAL A 303 0.52 15.34 0.67
CA VAL A 303 0.39 13.93 0.99
C VAL A 303 0.08 13.71 2.47
N SER A 304 -0.69 12.69 2.81
CA SER A 304 -0.94 12.28 4.20
C SER A 304 0.28 11.56 4.77
N THR A 305 0.88 10.68 3.99
CA THR A 305 2.06 9.88 4.35
C THR A 305 2.78 9.41 3.10
N VAL A 306 3.98 8.89 3.27
CA VAL A 306 4.71 8.14 2.24
C VAL A 306 4.96 6.72 2.72
N ILE A 307 4.93 5.75 1.80
CA ILE A 307 5.32 4.36 2.09
C ILE A 307 6.65 4.04 1.42
N ILE A 308 7.60 3.52 2.19
CA ILE A 308 8.91 3.10 1.69
C ILE A 308 9.24 1.73 2.26
N GLY A 309 9.57 0.77 1.37
CA GLY A 309 10.15 -0.52 1.76
C GLY A 309 11.62 -0.36 2.13
N CYS A 310 12.06 -1.04 3.17
CA CYS A 310 13.42 -1.01 3.68
C CYS A 310 14.07 -2.39 3.55
N ASP A 311 15.36 -2.43 3.20
CA ASP A 311 16.16 -3.66 3.13
C ASP A 311 16.87 -3.98 4.45
N SER A 312 16.92 -3.02 5.38
CA SER A 312 17.54 -3.18 6.69
C SER A 312 16.92 -2.27 7.74
N ILE A 313 17.17 -2.58 9.02
CA ILE A 313 16.80 -1.73 10.15
C ILE A 313 17.49 -0.36 10.05
N ALA A 314 18.74 -0.31 9.62
CA ALA A 314 19.47 0.95 9.45
C ALA A 314 18.79 1.90 8.45
N GLN A 315 18.30 1.39 7.29
CA GLN A 315 17.52 2.19 6.35
C GLN A 315 16.19 2.66 6.94
N LEU A 316 15.52 1.82 7.72
CA LEU A 316 14.29 2.19 8.41
C LEU A 316 14.53 3.32 9.42
N GLU A 317 15.56 3.21 10.25
CA GLU A 317 15.93 4.19 11.26
C GLU A 317 16.34 5.53 10.64
N GLU A 318 17.11 5.50 9.56
CA GLU A 318 17.43 6.69 8.75
C GLU A 318 16.15 7.38 8.26
N ASN A 319 15.24 6.64 7.63
CA ASN A 319 14.00 7.19 7.10
C ASN A 319 13.11 7.79 8.19
N VAL A 320 12.99 7.15 9.35
CA VAL A 320 12.23 7.68 10.50
C VAL A 320 12.91 8.92 11.06
N SER A 321 14.25 8.97 11.13
CA SER A 321 14.98 10.16 11.57
C SER A 321 14.76 11.34 10.62
N LEU A 322 14.83 11.10 9.31
CA LEU A 322 14.52 12.12 8.32
C LEU A 322 13.07 12.63 8.42
N ALA A 323 12.12 11.73 8.67
CA ALA A 323 10.73 12.13 8.88
C ALA A 323 10.54 12.95 10.16
N ARG A 324 11.25 12.64 11.23
CA ARG A 324 11.25 13.41 12.49
C ARG A 324 11.74 14.85 12.30
N GLU A 325 12.79 14.99 11.52
CA GLU A 325 13.45 16.28 11.24
C GLU A 325 12.80 17.07 10.09
N PHE A 326 11.72 16.54 9.51
CA PHE A 326 11.11 17.10 8.32
C PHE A 326 10.69 18.57 8.53
N THR A 327 11.14 19.40 7.61
CA THR A 327 10.66 20.76 7.39
C THR A 327 10.27 20.92 5.92
N PRO A 328 9.13 21.57 5.61
CA PRO A 328 8.72 21.79 4.22
C PRO A 328 9.79 22.54 3.41
N LEU A 329 9.99 22.10 2.18
CA LEU A 329 10.86 22.80 1.23
C LEU A 329 10.18 24.04 0.68
N SER A 330 10.96 25.10 0.40
CA SER A 330 10.50 26.24 -0.37
C SER A 330 10.29 25.85 -1.85
N ASP A 331 9.51 26.67 -2.58
CA ASP A 331 9.29 26.43 -4.02
C ASP A 331 10.60 26.44 -4.81
N ALA A 332 11.58 27.28 -4.44
CA ALA A 332 12.90 27.31 -5.06
C ALA A 332 13.67 26.01 -4.85
N GLN A 333 13.65 25.45 -3.62
CA GLN A 333 14.29 24.16 -3.32
C GLN A 333 13.60 23.00 -4.07
N VAL A 334 12.28 23.07 -4.16
CA VAL A 334 11.52 22.07 -4.94
C VAL A 334 11.90 22.12 -6.41
N ALA A 335 11.97 23.32 -7.01
CA ALA A 335 12.36 23.50 -8.41
C ALA A 335 13.79 23.01 -8.67
N GLU A 336 14.72 23.28 -7.77
CA GLU A 336 16.10 22.79 -7.86
C GLU A 336 16.15 21.26 -7.84
N ILE A 337 15.45 20.61 -6.89
CA ILE A 337 15.42 19.15 -6.79
C ILE A 337 14.82 18.52 -8.06
N VAL A 338 13.74 19.11 -8.59
CA VAL A 338 13.11 18.66 -9.85
C VAL A 338 14.10 18.77 -11.02
N ALA A 339 14.78 19.91 -11.18
CA ALA A 339 15.78 20.09 -12.25
C ALA A 339 16.93 19.08 -12.13
N ARG A 340 17.42 18.82 -10.93
CA ARG A 340 18.46 17.81 -10.69
C ARG A 340 17.99 16.39 -10.95
N ALA A 341 16.70 16.09 -10.77
CA ALA A 341 16.14 14.77 -11.05
C ALA A 341 15.94 14.50 -12.55
N GLU A 342 15.90 15.52 -13.42
CA GLU A 342 15.60 15.40 -14.85
C GLU A 342 16.45 14.34 -15.58
N PRO A 343 17.81 14.31 -15.44
CA PRO A 343 18.66 13.33 -16.14
C PRO A 343 18.38 11.88 -15.76
N VAL A 344 17.81 11.66 -14.57
CA VAL A 344 17.50 10.33 -14.02
C VAL A 344 15.99 10.09 -13.85
N ALA A 345 15.16 10.98 -14.38
CA ALA A 345 13.71 10.88 -14.26
C ALA A 345 13.16 9.60 -14.92
N LYS A 346 13.63 9.26 -16.13
CA LYS A 346 13.21 8.03 -16.81
C LYS A 346 13.52 6.76 -16.02
N PRO A 347 14.76 6.50 -15.55
CA PRO A 347 15.05 5.41 -14.64
C PRO A 347 14.25 5.47 -13.33
N GLY A 348 14.10 6.63 -12.73
CA GLY A 348 13.34 6.85 -11.49
C GLY A 348 11.84 6.57 -11.61
N LEU A 349 11.30 6.73 -12.82
CA LEU A 349 9.91 6.49 -13.19
C LEU A 349 9.73 5.21 -14.01
N PHE A 350 10.64 4.25 -13.91
CA PHE A 350 10.65 3.02 -14.72
C PHE A 350 9.26 2.37 -14.87
N PHE A 351 8.42 2.45 -13.83
CA PHE A 351 7.06 1.91 -13.80
C PHE A 351 6.07 2.63 -14.73
N ARG A 352 6.42 3.78 -15.33
CA ARG A 352 5.61 4.54 -16.30
C ARG A 352 5.95 4.24 -17.76
N PHE A 353 6.98 3.43 -17.99
CA PHE A 353 7.48 3.13 -19.33
C PHE A 353 7.21 1.68 -19.77
N TYR A 354 6.41 0.93 -19.01
CA TYR A 354 5.94 -0.38 -19.47
C TYR A 354 4.80 -0.21 -20.44
N GLU A 355 4.89 -0.91 -21.57
CA GLU A 355 3.73 -1.11 -22.42
C GLU A 355 2.70 -1.94 -21.63
N ARG A 356 1.50 -1.43 -21.53
CA ARG A 356 0.36 -2.13 -20.92
C ARG A 356 -0.63 -2.44 -22.02
N PRO A 357 -1.14 -3.69 -22.07
CA PRO A 357 -2.14 -4.09 -23.06
C PRO A 357 -3.44 -3.27 -22.95
#